data_041381e07afd18753be0e45ae0a4e771
#
_entry.id   041381e07afd18753be0e45ae0a4e771
#
_cell.length_a   1.000
_cell.length_b   1.000
_cell.length_c   1.000
_cell.angle_alpha   90.00
_cell.angle_beta   90.00
_cell.angle_gamma   90.00
#
_symmetry.space_group_name_H-M   'P 1'
#
loop_
_entity.id
_entity.type
_entity.pdbx_description
1 polymer ?
#
loop_
_entity_poly.entity_id
_entity_poly.type
_entity_poly.pdbx_seq_one_letter_code
_entity_poly.pdbx_strand_id
1 'polypeptide(L)'
;MNRYRGFTLLIVDDHAHNLFTLRSLIERHMDVTVLEADSGQAAIDVTLSRPDIDLIILDVQMPGMDGFQTASLLKLRKRTRDIPIIFLTAAFKSEEFQHRGYAVGAVDYLLKPIDDNLLINKIGAYFRLIEKERALNVLLEQRVAERTAELEKARQYLANIINYMGEALLVLAPTGEIKSVNPKALRMLGYAEQDLIGMSIGDVFEEEGDEQAGAFMGTWLEALIRTGALSKIEARFIARDGRRVPILFSRTAVKDADGRISDIICIAKDMTGYVRAQEAPALETGTT
;
A
#
# COMPACT_ATOMS: atom_id res chain seq x y z
N MET A 1 -16.01 -7.66 37.10
CA MET A 1 -15.83 -6.23 37.41
C MET A 1 -14.52 -5.63 36.79
N ASN A 2 -13.90 -6.26 35.81
CA ASN A 2 -12.61 -5.81 35.24
C ASN A 2 -12.70 -5.45 33.74
N ARG A 3 -13.87 -5.01 33.27
CA ARG A 3 -14.12 -4.92 31.80
C ARG A 3 -13.42 -3.75 31.12
N TYR A 4 -13.07 -2.70 31.85
CA TYR A 4 -12.53 -1.47 31.24
C TYR A 4 -11.13 -1.11 31.77
N ARG A 5 -10.44 -2.08 32.34
CA ARG A 5 -9.07 -1.91 32.81
C ARG A 5 -8.15 -1.53 31.65
N GLY A 6 -7.40 -0.44 31.84
CA GLY A 6 -6.49 0.09 30.82
C GLY A 6 -7.09 1.19 29.95
N PHE A 7 -8.36 1.58 30.17
CA PHE A 7 -8.91 2.79 29.60
C PHE A 7 -8.63 4.00 30.48
N THR A 8 -8.40 5.15 29.88
CA THR A 8 -8.16 6.43 30.53
C THR A 8 -9.23 7.43 30.13
N LEU A 9 -9.93 7.99 31.10
CA LEU A 9 -10.99 8.97 30.94
C LEU A 9 -10.54 10.31 31.51
N LEU A 10 -10.66 11.39 30.75
CA LEU A 10 -10.48 12.76 31.25
C LEU A 10 -11.85 13.39 31.53
N ILE A 11 -12.06 13.86 32.76
CA ILE A 11 -13.24 14.67 33.13
C ILE A 11 -12.81 16.11 33.34
N VAL A 12 -13.61 17.05 32.78
CA VAL A 12 -13.30 18.49 32.78
C VAL A 12 -14.53 19.26 33.25
N ASP A 13 -14.42 19.95 34.37
CA ASP A 13 -15.46 20.81 34.94
C ASP A 13 -14.78 21.83 35.87
N ASP A 14 -15.20 23.11 35.87
CA ASP A 14 -14.59 24.16 36.67
C ASP A 14 -14.97 24.10 38.14
N HIS A 15 -15.91 23.22 38.49
CA HIS A 15 -16.36 23.02 39.86
C HIS A 15 -15.78 21.73 40.46
N ALA A 16 -14.91 21.85 41.45
CA ALA A 16 -14.27 20.71 42.12
C ALA A 16 -15.28 19.68 42.67
N HIS A 17 -16.47 20.12 43.10
CA HIS A 17 -17.53 19.23 43.58
C HIS A 17 -18.09 18.34 42.44
N ASN A 18 -18.25 18.88 41.26
CA ASN A 18 -18.69 18.12 40.07
C ASN A 18 -17.64 17.08 39.68
N LEU A 19 -16.36 17.45 39.64
CA LEU A 19 -15.24 16.54 39.36
C LEU A 19 -15.24 15.38 40.37
N PHE A 20 -15.31 15.68 41.66
CA PHE A 20 -15.35 14.65 42.71
C PHE A 20 -16.56 13.70 42.56
N THR A 21 -17.74 14.25 42.27
CA THR A 21 -18.97 13.46 42.09
C THR A 21 -18.87 12.55 40.86
N LEU A 22 -18.46 13.10 39.71
CA LEU A 22 -18.27 12.34 38.48
C LEU A 22 -17.22 11.24 38.63
N ARG A 23 -16.08 11.55 39.22
CA ARG A 23 -15.01 10.60 39.49
C ARG A 23 -15.54 9.45 40.39
N SER A 24 -16.14 9.80 41.51
CA SER A 24 -16.66 8.81 42.48
C SER A 24 -17.70 7.88 41.84
N LEU A 25 -18.56 8.43 40.96
CA LEU A 25 -19.57 7.67 40.25
C LEU A 25 -18.90 6.71 39.23
N ILE A 26 -17.95 7.19 38.43
CA ILE A 26 -17.28 6.39 37.41
C ILE A 26 -16.47 5.27 38.05
N GLU A 27 -15.63 5.58 39.04
CA GLU A 27 -14.77 4.60 39.74
C GLU A 27 -15.58 3.54 40.52
N ARG A 28 -16.80 3.86 40.95
CA ARG A 28 -17.71 2.89 41.58
C ARG A 28 -18.19 1.83 40.58
N HIS A 29 -18.39 2.18 39.31
CA HIS A 29 -19.04 1.33 38.34
C HIS A 29 -18.06 0.75 37.30
N MET A 30 -16.88 1.36 37.13
CA MET A 30 -15.90 1.01 36.09
C MET A 30 -14.49 0.96 36.67
N ASP A 31 -13.68 0.00 36.19
CA ASP A 31 -12.26 -0.09 36.50
C ASP A 31 -11.47 0.67 35.40
N VAL A 32 -11.40 1.99 35.53
CA VAL A 32 -10.76 2.91 34.56
C VAL A 32 -9.85 3.90 35.27
N THR A 33 -8.88 4.45 34.59
CA THR A 33 -8.09 5.58 35.09
C THR A 33 -8.86 6.87 34.82
N VAL A 34 -9.19 7.62 35.85
CA VAL A 34 -9.86 8.91 35.74
C VAL A 34 -8.85 10.03 35.97
N LEU A 35 -8.70 10.90 34.98
CA LEU A 35 -7.94 12.16 35.04
C LEU A 35 -8.92 13.32 35.20
N GLU A 36 -8.48 14.38 35.89
CA GLU A 36 -9.28 15.57 36.14
C GLU A 36 -8.60 16.82 35.58
N ALA A 37 -9.40 17.74 35.09
CA ALA A 37 -8.99 19.09 34.73
C ALA A 37 -10.07 20.08 35.17
N ASP A 38 -9.66 21.19 35.76
CA ASP A 38 -10.55 22.22 36.29
C ASP A 38 -10.83 23.37 35.30
N SER A 39 -10.30 23.27 34.08
CA SER A 39 -10.45 24.29 33.06
C SER A 39 -10.12 23.76 31.66
N GLY A 40 -10.57 24.46 30.62
CA GLY A 40 -10.24 24.11 29.24
C GLY A 40 -8.73 24.11 28.98
N GLN A 41 -7.98 25.05 29.57
CA GLN A 41 -6.52 25.09 29.44
C GLN A 41 -5.86 23.88 30.11
N ALA A 42 -6.27 23.56 31.33
CA ALA A 42 -5.77 22.38 32.04
C ALA A 42 -6.06 21.07 31.26
N ALA A 43 -7.24 20.96 30.65
CA ALA A 43 -7.60 19.83 29.80
C ALA A 43 -6.65 19.68 28.61
N ILE A 44 -6.31 20.79 27.94
CA ILE A 44 -5.33 20.80 26.85
C ILE A 44 -3.96 20.36 27.35
N ASP A 45 -3.49 20.86 28.48
CA ASP A 45 -2.17 20.55 29.02
C ASP A 45 -2.08 19.04 29.45
N VAL A 46 -3.15 18.52 30.05
CA VAL A 46 -3.26 17.10 30.38
C VAL A 46 -3.22 16.24 29.11
N THR A 47 -3.96 16.59 28.06
CA THR A 47 -3.94 15.82 26.79
C THR A 47 -2.62 15.87 26.04
N LEU A 48 -1.82 16.91 26.27
CA LEU A 48 -0.47 17.01 25.71
C LEU A 48 0.54 16.13 26.45
N SER A 49 0.41 16.05 27.77
CA SER A 49 1.31 15.27 28.63
C SER A 49 0.95 13.77 28.65
N ARG A 50 -0.32 13.42 28.44
CA ARG A 50 -0.87 12.06 28.50
C ARG A 50 -1.45 11.65 27.15
N PRO A 51 -0.77 10.80 26.38
CA PRO A 51 -1.23 10.36 25.06
C PRO A 51 -2.26 9.22 25.11
N ASP A 52 -2.51 8.68 26.29
CA ASP A 52 -3.32 7.49 26.56
C ASP A 52 -4.78 7.78 26.94
N ILE A 53 -5.27 9.00 26.65
CA ILE A 53 -6.65 9.36 26.92
C ILE A 53 -7.57 8.79 25.83
N ASP A 54 -8.58 8.04 26.26
CA ASP A 54 -9.52 7.32 25.40
C ASP A 54 -10.84 8.05 25.19
N LEU A 55 -11.27 8.85 26.17
CA LEU A 55 -12.54 9.57 26.16
C LEU A 55 -12.42 10.83 27.02
N ILE A 56 -13.07 11.90 26.60
CA ILE A 56 -13.14 13.16 27.35
C ILE A 56 -14.61 13.43 27.67
N ILE A 57 -14.91 13.70 28.94
CA ILE A 57 -16.18 14.29 29.39
C ILE A 57 -15.90 15.73 29.71
N LEU A 58 -16.58 16.65 29.05
CA LEU A 58 -16.25 18.06 29.05
C LEU A 58 -17.46 18.92 29.36
N ASP A 59 -17.39 19.67 30.45
CA ASP A 59 -18.41 20.69 30.71
C ASP A 59 -18.36 21.79 29.63
N VAL A 60 -19.52 22.23 29.22
CA VAL A 60 -19.64 23.29 28.24
C VAL A 60 -19.48 24.66 28.91
N GLN A 61 -20.04 24.85 30.12
CA GLN A 61 -20.08 26.13 30.78
C GLN A 61 -18.91 26.29 31.76
N MET A 62 -17.79 26.75 31.29
CA MET A 62 -16.60 27.04 32.09
C MET A 62 -16.15 28.49 31.90
N PRO A 63 -15.60 29.15 32.92
CA PRO A 63 -15.07 30.50 32.81
C PRO A 63 -13.82 30.54 31.94
N GLY A 64 -13.65 31.63 31.20
CA GLY A 64 -12.51 31.86 30.33
C GLY A 64 -12.64 31.12 29.01
N MET A 65 -12.20 29.83 28.96
CA MET A 65 -12.31 28.98 27.79
C MET A 65 -13.48 28.01 28.00
N ASP A 66 -14.54 28.14 27.22
CA ASP A 66 -15.70 27.25 27.26
C ASP A 66 -15.39 25.84 26.69
N GLY A 67 -16.31 24.91 26.91
CA GLY A 67 -16.12 23.53 26.44
C GLY A 67 -16.05 23.43 24.91
N PHE A 68 -16.77 24.26 24.17
CA PHE A 68 -16.70 24.24 22.69
C PHE A 68 -15.36 24.74 22.16
N GLN A 69 -14.83 25.81 22.78
CA GLN A 69 -13.50 26.34 22.43
C GLN A 69 -12.42 25.30 22.74
N THR A 70 -12.53 24.65 23.92
CA THR A 70 -11.63 23.56 24.33
C THR A 70 -11.67 22.41 23.34
N ALA A 71 -12.86 21.93 22.99
CA ALA A 71 -13.03 20.84 22.03
C ALA A 71 -12.49 21.23 20.64
N SER A 72 -12.73 22.46 20.16
CA SER A 72 -12.20 22.97 18.91
C SER A 72 -10.68 22.89 18.85
N LEU A 73 -10.01 23.33 19.92
CA LEU A 73 -8.54 23.28 20.01
C LEU A 73 -7.99 21.86 20.07
N LEU A 74 -8.69 20.94 20.77
CA LEU A 74 -8.32 19.53 20.80
C LEU A 74 -8.47 18.87 19.42
N LYS A 75 -9.56 19.18 18.70
CA LYS A 75 -9.84 18.62 17.36
C LYS A 75 -8.93 19.12 16.26
N LEU A 76 -8.33 20.30 16.41
CA LEU A 76 -7.34 20.83 15.47
C LEU A 76 -5.99 20.08 15.50
N ARG A 77 -5.69 19.38 16.58
CA ARG A 77 -4.39 18.71 16.76
C ARG A 77 -4.45 17.26 16.34
N LYS A 78 -3.53 16.81 15.49
CA LYS A 78 -3.44 15.44 14.98
C LYS A 78 -3.47 14.37 16.09
N ARG A 79 -2.96 14.69 17.27
CA ARG A 79 -2.79 13.74 18.39
C ARG A 79 -4.06 13.58 19.21
N THR A 80 -4.95 14.57 19.23
CA THR A 80 -6.15 14.59 20.11
C THR A 80 -7.44 14.67 19.32
N ARG A 81 -7.40 14.92 18.02
CA ARG A 81 -8.59 15.09 17.17
C ARG A 81 -9.51 13.88 17.14
N ASP A 82 -8.94 12.69 17.32
CA ASP A 82 -9.68 11.43 17.21
C ASP A 82 -10.24 10.97 18.57
N ILE A 83 -9.85 11.63 19.70
CA ILE A 83 -10.40 11.33 21.02
C ILE A 83 -11.86 11.75 21.04
N PRO A 84 -12.83 10.83 21.35
CA PRO A 84 -14.24 11.19 21.47
C PRO A 84 -14.47 12.13 22.65
N ILE A 85 -15.39 13.10 22.45
CA ILE A 85 -15.73 14.09 23.47
C ILE A 85 -17.24 14.00 23.75
N ILE A 86 -17.63 13.80 25.01
CA ILE A 86 -19.01 13.88 25.49
C ILE A 86 -19.16 15.21 26.24
N PHE A 87 -20.05 16.07 25.77
CA PHE A 87 -20.33 17.32 26.47
C PHE A 87 -21.32 17.15 27.63
N LEU A 88 -21.05 17.83 28.73
CA LEU A 88 -22.01 18.04 29.81
C LEU A 88 -22.64 19.44 29.69
N THR A 89 -23.95 19.56 29.71
CA THR A 89 -24.63 20.85 29.54
C THR A 89 -25.91 20.98 30.37
N ALA A 90 -26.17 22.18 30.86
CA ALA A 90 -27.42 22.49 31.54
C ALA A 90 -28.59 22.86 30.60
N ALA A 91 -28.27 23.15 29.30
CA ALA A 91 -29.27 23.66 28.35
C ALA A 91 -29.14 22.97 26.97
N PHE A 92 -30.22 22.28 26.57
CA PHE A 92 -30.31 21.61 25.26
C PHE A 92 -31.28 22.34 24.28
N LYS A 93 -31.63 23.59 24.55
CA LYS A 93 -32.85 24.21 24.01
C LYS A 93 -32.67 25.07 22.72
N SER A 94 -31.49 25.14 22.09
CA SER A 94 -31.42 25.82 20.80
C SER A 94 -30.79 24.92 19.75
N GLU A 95 -31.38 24.93 18.54
CA GLU A 95 -30.81 24.29 17.35
C GLU A 95 -29.37 24.76 17.10
N GLU A 96 -29.07 26.00 17.45
CA GLU A 96 -27.76 26.64 17.37
C GLU A 96 -26.70 25.92 18.25
N PHE A 97 -27.11 25.41 19.40
CA PHE A 97 -26.25 24.68 20.33
C PHE A 97 -25.88 23.28 19.78
N GLN A 98 -26.85 22.60 19.18
CA GLN A 98 -26.62 21.31 18.54
C GLN A 98 -25.72 21.46 17.31
N HIS A 99 -25.96 22.46 16.47
CA HIS A 99 -25.14 22.75 15.31
C HIS A 99 -23.68 23.06 15.66
N ARG A 100 -23.44 23.85 16.72
CA ARG A 100 -22.07 24.17 17.17
C ARG A 100 -21.33 22.94 17.67
N GLY A 101 -21.97 22.07 18.40
CA GLY A 101 -21.33 20.87 18.94
C GLY A 101 -21.01 19.82 17.89
N TYR A 102 -21.91 19.56 16.93
CA TYR A 102 -21.62 18.67 15.80
C TYR A 102 -20.53 19.24 14.87
N ALA A 103 -20.53 20.57 14.65
CA ALA A 103 -19.50 21.23 13.85
C ALA A 103 -18.09 21.13 14.46
N VAL A 104 -18.00 21.01 15.80
CA VAL A 104 -16.73 20.84 16.53
C VAL A 104 -16.30 19.36 16.60
N GLY A 105 -17.14 18.42 16.14
CA GLY A 105 -16.82 16.99 16.15
C GLY A 105 -17.01 16.32 17.51
N ALA A 106 -17.90 16.84 18.35
CA ALA A 106 -18.37 16.12 19.54
C ALA A 106 -19.17 14.90 19.12
N VAL A 107 -19.02 13.82 19.88
CA VAL A 107 -19.71 12.57 19.58
C VAL A 107 -21.04 12.43 20.31
N ASP A 108 -21.24 13.16 21.44
CA ASP A 108 -22.45 13.05 22.25
C ASP A 108 -22.61 14.17 23.30
N TYR A 109 -23.80 14.20 23.94
CA TYR A 109 -24.17 15.13 25.00
C TYR A 109 -24.84 14.44 26.16
N LEU A 110 -24.68 15.00 27.35
CA LEU A 110 -25.40 14.64 28.57
C LEU A 110 -25.96 15.90 29.23
N LEU A 111 -27.21 15.84 29.62
CA LEU A 111 -27.89 16.95 30.34
C LEU A 111 -27.59 16.90 31.82
N LYS A 112 -27.34 18.06 32.41
CA LYS A 112 -27.33 18.26 33.86
C LYS A 112 -28.77 18.52 34.32
N PRO A 113 -29.27 17.91 35.43
CA PRO A 113 -28.59 16.95 36.30
C PRO A 113 -28.32 15.61 35.61
N ILE A 114 -27.12 15.05 35.83
CA ILE A 114 -26.67 13.85 35.14
C ILE A 114 -27.38 12.61 35.72
N ASP A 115 -27.97 11.81 34.85
CA ASP A 115 -28.44 10.48 35.21
C ASP A 115 -27.25 9.52 35.24
N ASP A 116 -27.02 8.89 36.40
CA ASP A 116 -25.89 8.02 36.64
C ASP A 116 -25.83 6.84 35.65
N ASN A 117 -27.00 6.19 35.43
CA ASN A 117 -27.08 5.05 34.54
C ASN A 117 -26.81 5.47 33.06
N LEU A 118 -27.34 6.61 32.67
CA LEU A 118 -27.12 7.11 31.30
C LEU A 118 -25.66 7.43 31.06
N LEU A 119 -24.96 8.10 31.99
CA LEU A 119 -23.55 8.40 31.92
C LEU A 119 -22.71 7.11 31.77
N ILE A 120 -22.88 6.16 32.69
CA ILE A 120 -22.14 4.91 32.71
C ILE A 120 -22.38 4.09 31.43
N ASN A 121 -23.64 4.03 30.98
CA ASN A 121 -23.97 3.34 29.73
C ASN A 121 -23.32 3.98 28.50
N LYS A 122 -23.27 5.32 28.42
CA LYS A 122 -22.62 6.04 27.33
C LYS A 122 -21.11 5.82 27.36
N ILE A 123 -20.44 6.00 28.48
CA ILE A 123 -19.00 5.70 28.61
C ILE A 123 -18.70 4.27 28.16
N GLY A 124 -19.47 3.29 28.66
CA GLY A 124 -19.32 1.90 28.29
C GLY A 124 -19.55 1.63 26.79
N ALA A 125 -20.45 2.36 26.15
CA ALA A 125 -20.67 2.25 24.71
C ALA A 125 -19.45 2.74 23.91
N TYR A 126 -18.87 3.89 24.30
CA TYR A 126 -17.66 4.43 23.62
C TYR A 126 -16.45 3.54 23.86
N PHE A 127 -16.22 3.04 25.06
CA PHE A 127 -15.13 2.11 25.32
C PHE A 127 -15.22 0.83 24.48
N ARG A 128 -16.44 0.27 24.34
CA ARG A 128 -16.64 -0.88 23.43
C ARG A 128 -16.36 -0.54 21.97
N LEU A 129 -16.66 0.67 21.53
CA LEU A 129 -16.35 1.12 20.17
C LEU A 129 -14.83 1.23 19.97
N ILE A 130 -14.15 1.88 20.89
CA ILE A 130 -12.69 2.04 20.88
C ILE A 130 -11.97 0.68 20.92
N GLU A 131 -12.45 -0.25 21.77
CA GLU A 131 -11.92 -1.60 21.85
C GLU A 131 -12.05 -2.36 20.52
N LYS A 132 -13.22 -2.26 19.87
CA LYS A 132 -13.44 -2.84 18.53
C LYS A 132 -12.55 -2.22 17.47
N GLU A 133 -12.39 -0.91 17.48
CA GLU A 133 -11.52 -0.20 16.54
C GLU A 133 -10.06 -0.61 16.73
N ARG A 134 -9.57 -0.69 17.96
CA ARG A 134 -8.21 -1.17 18.26
C ARG A 134 -8.00 -2.61 17.80
N ALA A 135 -8.96 -3.49 18.09
CA ALA A 135 -8.89 -4.90 17.65
C ALA A 135 -8.88 -5.02 16.11
N LEU A 136 -9.70 -4.20 15.43
CA LEU A 136 -9.74 -4.17 13.97
C LEU A 136 -8.41 -3.67 13.38
N ASN A 137 -7.83 -2.61 13.95
CA ASN A 137 -6.55 -2.06 13.49
C ASN A 137 -5.42 -3.09 13.62
N VAL A 138 -5.34 -3.80 14.76
CA VAL A 138 -4.36 -4.88 14.94
C VAL A 138 -4.55 -5.99 13.91
N LEU A 139 -5.80 -6.39 13.64
CA LEU A 139 -6.11 -7.40 12.62
C LEU A 139 -5.72 -6.93 11.21
N LEU A 140 -5.99 -5.67 10.88
CA LEU A 140 -5.62 -5.08 9.58
C LEU A 140 -4.10 -5.03 9.40
N GLU A 141 -3.36 -4.60 10.44
CA GLU A 141 -1.89 -4.58 10.41
C GLU A 141 -1.31 -5.98 10.19
N GLN A 142 -1.84 -6.99 10.88
CA GLN A 142 -1.44 -8.39 10.67
C GLN A 142 -1.73 -8.84 9.23
N ARG A 143 -2.94 -8.54 8.72
CA ARG A 143 -3.31 -8.93 7.36
C ARG A 143 -2.47 -8.24 6.29
N VAL A 144 -2.15 -6.95 6.48
CA VAL A 144 -1.24 -6.22 5.58
C VAL A 144 0.14 -6.86 5.60
N ALA A 145 0.68 -7.18 6.78
CA ALA A 145 1.99 -7.82 6.91
C ALA A 145 2.03 -9.19 6.22
N GLU A 146 1.00 -10.04 6.42
CA GLU A 146 0.86 -11.35 5.75
C GLU A 146 0.85 -11.19 4.22
N ARG A 147 0.00 -10.29 3.70
CA ARG A 147 -0.14 -10.07 2.26
C ARG A 147 1.13 -9.51 1.63
N THR A 148 1.82 -8.62 2.33
CA THR A 148 3.11 -8.08 1.87
C THR A 148 4.16 -9.20 1.78
N ALA A 149 4.22 -10.07 2.78
CA ALA A 149 5.14 -11.20 2.78
C ALA A 149 4.82 -12.23 1.68
N GLU A 150 3.54 -12.52 1.44
CA GLU A 150 3.10 -13.40 0.35
C GLU A 150 3.48 -12.82 -1.02
N LEU A 151 3.22 -11.52 -1.22
CA LEU A 151 3.54 -10.82 -2.48
C LEU A 151 5.04 -10.82 -2.75
N GLU A 152 5.86 -10.55 -1.72
CA GLU A 152 7.33 -10.56 -1.88
C GLU A 152 7.87 -11.96 -2.20
N LYS A 153 7.33 -13.01 -1.56
CA LYS A 153 7.67 -14.40 -1.91
C LYS A 153 7.30 -14.74 -3.36
N ALA A 154 6.11 -14.36 -3.81
CA ALA A 154 5.68 -14.60 -5.18
C ALA A 154 6.55 -13.83 -6.18
N ARG A 155 6.89 -12.56 -5.88
CA ARG A 155 7.80 -11.73 -6.70
C ARG A 155 9.18 -12.37 -6.81
N GLN A 156 9.74 -12.81 -5.68
CA GLN A 156 11.06 -13.45 -5.66
C GLN A 156 11.05 -14.78 -6.43
N TYR A 157 9.99 -15.56 -6.31
CA TYR A 157 9.83 -16.82 -7.05
C TYR A 157 9.81 -16.57 -8.58
N LEU A 158 9.03 -15.59 -9.04
CA LEU A 158 9.01 -15.21 -10.46
C LEU A 158 10.36 -14.66 -10.95
N ALA A 159 11.02 -13.83 -10.15
CA ALA A 159 12.35 -13.33 -10.46
C ALA A 159 13.37 -14.48 -10.59
N ASN A 160 13.31 -15.47 -9.70
CA ASN A 160 14.15 -16.66 -9.77
C ASN A 160 13.89 -17.45 -11.05
N ILE A 161 12.62 -17.70 -11.42
CA ILE A 161 12.29 -18.36 -12.68
C ILE A 161 12.94 -17.63 -13.86
N ILE A 162 12.75 -16.32 -13.96
CA ILE A 162 13.30 -15.50 -15.04
C ILE A 162 14.84 -15.55 -15.05
N ASN A 163 15.47 -15.45 -13.90
CA ASN A 163 16.92 -15.44 -13.77
C ASN A 163 17.59 -16.76 -14.13
N TYR A 164 16.91 -17.89 -13.84
CA TYR A 164 17.43 -19.23 -14.12
C TYR A 164 16.93 -19.82 -15.43
N MET A 165 16.12 -19.08 -16.20
CA MET A 165 15.72 -19.52 -17.55
C MET A 165 16.97 -19.79 -18.43
N GLY A 166 16.94 -20.93 -19.14
CA GLY A 166 17.97 -21.30 -20.11
C GLY A 166 17.94 -20.47 -21.40
N GLU A 167 16.84 -19.77 -21.65
CA GLU A 167 16.60 -18.96 -22.83
C GLU A 167 16.73 -17.46 -22.51
N ALA A 168 17.16 -16.67 -23.49
CA ALA A 168 17.21 -15.23 -23.36
C ALA A 168 15.79 -14.65 -23.40
N LEU A 169 15.48 -13.81 -22.43
CA LEU A 169 14.22 -13.06 -22.33
C LEU A 169 14.51 -11.57 -22.46
N LEU A 170 13.78 -10.92 -23.35
CA LEU A 170 13.77 -9.47 -23.50
C LEU A 170 12.32 -8.98 -23.44
N VAL A 171 12.09 -7.89 -22.74
CA VAL A 171 10.81 -7.18 -22.73
C VAL A 171 11.01 -5.87 -23.45
N LEU A 172 10.19 -5.61 -24.48
CA LEU A 172 10.30 -4.41 -25.31
C LEU A 172 9.07 -3.52 -25.08
N ALA A 173 9.26 -2.22 -25.21
CA ALA A 173 8.18 -1.28 -25.45
C ALA A 173 7.53 -1.55 -26.82
N PRO A 174 6.30 -1.08 -27.06
CA PRO A 174 5.67 -1.14 -28.38
C PRO A 174 6.51 -0.44 -29.50
N THR A 175 7.38 0.49 -29.12
CA THR A 175 8.33 1.19 -29.99
C THR A 175 9.53 0.32 -30.39
N GLY A 176 9.72 -0.86 -29.76
CA GLY A 176 10.87 -1.73 -29.96
C GLY A 176 12.08 -1.44 -29.07
N GLU A 177 11.96 -0.51 -28.16
CA GLU A 177 12.99 -0.23 -27.16
C GLU A 177 13.03 -1.32 -26.09
N ILE A 178 14.22 -1.75 -25.70
CA ILE A 178 14.44 -2.77 -24.67
C ILE A 178 14.16 -2.16 -23.29
N LYS A 179 13.16 -2.69 -22.57
CA LYS A 179 12.77 -2.28 -21.21
C LYS A 179 13.40 -3.14 -20.13
N SER A 180 13.57 -4.43 -20.40
CA SER A 180 14.11 -5.38 -19.43
C SER A 180 14.70 -6.59 -20.14
N VAL A 181 15.69 -7.21 -19.52
CA VAL A 181 16.36 -8.42 -20.02
C VAL A 181 16.70 -9.37 -18.86
N ASN A 182 16.74 -10.68 -19.13
CA ASN A 182 17.21 -11.62 -18.14
C ASN A 182 18.74 -11.85 -18.23
N PRO A 183 19.38 -12.46 -17.20
CA PRO A 183 20.82 -12.69 -17.20
C PRO A 183 21.31 -13.56 -18.38
N LYS A 184 20.46 -14.42 -18.95
CA LYS A 184 20.82 -15.22 -20.13
C LYS A 184 20.97 -14.34 -21.38
N ALA A 185 20.09 -13.33 -21.58
CA ALA A 185 20.20 -12.37 -22.66
C ALA A 185 21.49 -11.54 -22.54
N LEU A 186 21.82 -11.05 -21.34
CA LEU A 186 23.07 -10.33 -21.07
C LEU A 186 24.31 -11.15 -21.45
N ARG A 187 24.34 -12.44 -21.06
CA ARG A 187 25.44 -13.34 -21.41
C ARG A 187 25.54 -13.62 -22.91
N MET A 188 24.39 -13.74 -23.59
CA MET A 188 24.39 -13.98 -25.05
C MET A 188 24.84 -12.78 -25.83
N LEU A 189 24.38 -11.60 -25.46
CA LEU A 189 24.63 -10.33 -26.14
C LEU A 189 25.96 -9.70 -25.71
N GLY A 190 26.47 -9.99 -24.51
CA GLY A 190 27.76 -9.45 -24.02
C GLY A 190 27.69 -7.98 -23.62
N TYR A 191 26.51 -7.42 -23.41
CA TYR A 191 26.30 -6.06 -22.92
C TYR A 191 26.09 -6.04 -21.43
N ALA A 192 26.38 -4.92 -20.77
CA ALA A 192 25.88 -4.64 -19.45
C ALA A 192 24.38 -4.23 -19.54
N GLU A 193 23.60 -4.51 -18.50
CA GLU A 193 22.16 -4.23 -18.51
C GLU A 193 21.85 -2.76 -18.80
N GLN A 194 22.59 -1.84 -18.17
CA GLN A 194 22.46 -0.40 -18.36
C GLN A 194 22.73 0.07 -19.79
N ASP A 195 23.53 -0.67 -20.55
CA ASP A 195 23.86 -0.35 -21.96
C ASP A 195 22.76 -0.86 -22.90
N LEU A 196 22.02 -1.92 -22.50
CA LEU A 196 20.95 -2.50 -23.31
C LEU A 196 19.60 -1.83 -23.10
N ILE A 197 19.30 -1.40 -21.87
CA ILE A 197 18.02 -0.74 -21.56
C ILE A 197 17.93 0.58 -22.33
N GLY A 198 16.84 0.74 -23.10
CA GLY A 198 16.62 1.89 -23.97
C GLY A 198 17.17 1.75 -25.39
N MET A 199 18.01 0.74 -25.68
CA MET A 199 18.44 0.44 -27.06
C MET A 199 17.25 -0.10 -27.88
N SER A 200 17.30 0.14 -29.17
CA SER A 200 16.40 -0.55 -30.12
C SER A 200 16.76 -2.02 -30.25
N ILE A 201 15.77 -2.90 -30.27
CA ILE A 201 16.02 -4.32 -30.57
C ILE A 201 16.70 -4.52 -31.92
N GLY A 202 16.44 -3.63 -32.89
CA GLY A 202 17.08 -3.67 -34.20
C GLY A 202 18.61 -3.50 -34.21
N ASP A 203 19.16 -2.91 -33.11
CA ASP A 203 20.61 -2.75 -32.98
C ASP A 203 21.34 -4.05 -32.62
N VAL A 204 20.60 -5.02 -32.06
CA VAL A 204 21.15 -6.29 -31.56
C VAL A 204 20.51 -7.53 -32.22
N PHE A 205 19.65 -7.33 -33.22
CA PHE A 205 18.89 -8.39 -33.88
C PHE A 205 18.94 -8.30 -35.40
N GLU A 206 19.18 -9.42 -36.05
CA GLU A 206 19.24 -9.56 -37.53
C GLU A 206 18.33 -10.74 -37.95
N GLU A 207 17.34 -10.48 -38.81
CA GLU A 207 16.46 -11.52 -39.38
C GLU A 207 17.08 -12.06 -40.66
N GLU A 208 17.02 -13.39 -40.90
CA GLU A 208 17.51 -13.96 -42.14
C GLU A 208 16.59 -13.59 -43.33
N GLY A 209 17.11 -12.83 -44.29
CA GLY A 209 16.40 -12.49 -45.52
C GLY A 209 15.99 -11.03 -45.70
N ASP A 210 16.23 -10.17 -44.72
CA ASP A 210 15.88 -8.74 -44.82
C ASP A 210 17.14 -7.88 -44.96
N GLU A 211 17.43 -7.41 -46.21
CA GLU A 211 18.55 -6.51 -46.49
C GLU A 211 18.33 -5.07 -45.98
N GLN A 212 17.19 -4.79 -45.34
CA GLN A 212 16.84 -3.47 -44.81
C GLN A 212 16.51 -3.54 -43.31
N ALA A 213 17.51 -3.35 -42.48
CA ALA A 213 17.39 -3.32 -41.00
C ALA A 213 16.38 -2.31 -40.47
N GLY A 214 15.82 -1.41 -41.31
CA GLY A 214 14.79 -0.45 -40.92
C GLY A 214 13.34 -0.91 -41.13
N ALA A 215 13.11 -1.98 -41.94
CA ALA A 215 11.75 -2.51 -42.20
C ALA A 215 11.22 -3.39 -41.05
N PHE A 216 12.08 -3.76 -40.10
CA PHE A 216 11.79 -4.65 -38.98
C PHE A 216 10.64 -4.20 -38.10
N MET A 217 10.46 -2.90 -37.88
CA MET A 217 9.44 -2.38 -36.96
C MET A 217 8.03 -2.24 -37.57
N GLY A 218 7.87 -2.11 -38.89
CA GLY A 218 6.57 -1.86 -39.52
C GLY A 218 5.75 -3.13 -39.73
N THR A 219 6.31 -4.10 -40.43
CA THR A 219 5.60 -5.29 -40.90
C THR A 219 5.32 -6.33 -39.82
N TRP A 220 6.26 -6.54 -38.90
CA TRP A 220 6.06 -7.55 -37.85
C TRP A 220 5.16 -7.08 -36.69
N LEU A 221 5.18 -5.77 -36.36
CA LEU A 221 4.29 -5.22 -35.34
C LEU A 221 2.83 -5.34 -35.79
N GLU A 222 2.53 -5.05 -37.05
CA GLU A 222 1.20 -5.26 -37.62
C GLU A 222 0.79 -6.73 -37.59
N ALA A 223 1.70 -7.65 -37.92
CA ALA A 223 1.44 -9.09 -37.83
C ALA A 223 1.23 -9.54 -36.38
N LEU A 224 2.02 -9.03 -35.43
CA LEU A 224 1.89 -9.31 -34.01
C LEU A 224 0.55 -8.78 -33.44
N ILE A 225 0.16 -7.55 -33.84
CA ILE A 225 -1.15 -6.97 -33.45
C ILE A 225 -2.29 -7.85 -33.92
N ARG A 226 -2.20 -8.39 -35.15
CA ARG A 226 -3.25 -9.21 -35.77
C ARG A 226 -3.32 -10.62 -35.19
N THR A 227 -2.18 -11.25 -34.91
CA THR A 227 -2.10 -12.68 -34.51
C THR A 227 -1.92 -12.88 -33.00
N GLY A 228 -1.51 -11.83 -32.26
CA GLY A 228 -1.22 -11.87 -30.83
C GLY A 228 0.13 -12.53 -30.46
N ALA A 229 0.66 -13.41 -31.32
CA ALA A 229 1.95 -14.04 -31.13
C ALA A 229 2.57 -14.46 -32.47
N LEU A 230 3.88 -14.35 -32.57
CA LEU A 230 4.67 -14.90 -33.67
C LEU A 230 5.71 -15.84 -33.09
N SER A 231 5.71 -17.10 -33.51
CA SER A 231 6.57 -18.13 -32.94
C SER A 231 7.55 -18.71 -33.94
N LYS A 232 8.77 -18.92 -33.46
CA LYS A 232 9.83 -19.73 -34.05
C LYS A 232 10.30 -19.24 -35.43
N ILE A 233 10.88 -18.05 -35.45
CA ILE A 233 11.67 -17.60 -36.59
C ILE A 233 13.17 -17.84 -36.33
N GLU A 234 13.89 -18.23 -37.34
CA GLU A 234 15.36 -18.28 -37.31
C GLU A 234 15.90 -16.89 -37.53
N ALA A 235 16.79 -16.47 -36.63
CA ALA A 235 17.34 -15.12 -36.58
C ALA A 235 18.72 -15.14 -35.93
N ARG A 236 19.37 -14.00 -35.87
CA ARG A 236 20.68 -13.86 -35.22
C ARG A 236 20.67 -12.69 -34.24
N PHE A 237 21.26 -12.90 -33.07
CA PHE A 237 21.66 -11.79 -32.21
C PHE A 237 23.05 -11.30 -32.59
N ILE A 238 23.23 -9.99 -32.62
CA ILE A 238 24.50 -9.33 -32.79
C ILE A 238 25.04 -8.97 -31.43
N ALA A 239 26.04 -9.69 -30.93
CA ALA A 239 26.67 -9.43 -29.67
C ALA A 239 27.58 -8.19 -29.75
N ARG A 240 27.89 -7.60 -28.57
CA ARG A 240 28.74 -6.40 -28.46
C ARG A 240 30.12 -6.55 -29.14
N ASP A 241 30.66 -7.75 -29.19
CA ASP A 241 31.93 -8.11 -29.81
C ASP A 241 31.80 -8.41 -31.33
N GLY A 242 30.62 -8.20 -31.91
CA GLY A 242 30.31 -8.47 -33.29
C GLY A 242 29.99 -9.94 -33.62
N ARG A 243 30.00 -10.84 -32.65
CA ARG A 243 29.58 -12.24 -32.90
C ARG A 243 28.10 -12.28 -33.26
N ARG A 244 27.79 -13.09 -34.28
CA ARG A 244 26.43 -13.44 -34.65
C ARG A 244 26.05 -14.75 -33.99
N VAL A 245 25.08 -14.69 -33.05
CA VAL A 245 24.59 -15.85 -32.33
C VAL A 245 23.30 -16.33 -32.98
N PRO A 246 23.28 -17.53 -33.61
CA PRO A 246 22.04 -18.05 -34.18
C PRO A 246 21.02 -18.33 -33.09
N ILE A 247 19.79 -17.88 -33.29
CA ILE A 247 18.70 -18.01 -32.31
C ILE A 247 17.43 -18.51 -32.99
N LEU A 248 16.63 -19.21 -32.19
CA LEU A 248 15.23 -19.44 -32.50
C LEU A 248 14.41 -18.44 -31.67
N PHE A 249 13.75 -17.51 -32.35
CA PHE A 249 13.13 -16.35 -31.74
C PHE A 249 11.61 -16.43 -31.73
N SER A 250 10.99 -16.08 -30.61
CA SER A 250 9.55 -16.00 -30.42
C SER A 250 9.18 -14.69 -29.76
N ARG A 251 8.03 -14.13 -30.13
CA ARG A 251 7.53 -12.85 -29.59
C ARG A 251 6.03 -12.92 -29.31
N THR A 252 5.60 -12.29 -28.23
CA THR A 252 4.20 -12.22 -27.79
C THR A 252 3.86 -10.84 -27.30
N ALA A 253 2.73 -10.28 -27.76
CA ALA A 253 2.23 -9.00 -27.31
C ALA A 253 1.50 -9.16 -25.97
N VAL A 254 1.83 -8.31 -25.00
CA VAL A 254 1.11 -8.15 -23.74
C VAL A 254 0.20 -6.92 -23.86
N LYS A 255 -1.07 -7.09 -23.50
CA LYS A 255 -2.05 -6.02 -23.56
C LYS A 255 -2.39 -5.54 -22.15
N ASP A 256 -2.60 -4.24 -22.02
CA ASP A 256 -3.13 -3.61 -20.82
C ASP A 256 -4.65 -3.85 -20.65
N ALA A 257 -5.23 -3.28 -19.59
CA ALA A 257 -6.66 -3.39 -19.29
C ALA A 257 -7.57 -2.76 -20.38
N ASP A 258 -7.04 -1.81 -21.18
CA ASP A 258 -7.73 -1.13 -22.25
C ASP A 258 -7.57 -1.87 -23.61
N GLY A 259 -6.84 -3.01 -23.61
CA GLY A 259 -6.59 -3.82 -24.80
C GLY A 259 -5.48 -3.29 -25.70
N ARG A 260 -4.74 -2.24 -25.28
CA ARG A 260 -3.59 -1.70 -25.99
C ARG A 260 -2.35 -2.53 -25.68
N ILE A 261 -1.45 -2.67 -26.65
CA ILE A 261 -0.15 -3.34 -26.40
C ILE A 261 0.68 -2.47 -25.46
N SER A 262 0.97 -2.99 -24.27
CA SER A 262 1.82 -2.36 -23.26
C SER A 262 3.27 -2.79 -23.39
N ASP A 263 3.50 -4.05 -23.74
CA ASP A 263 4.82 -4.65 -23.82
C ASP A 263 4.85 -5.77 -24.87
N ILE A 264 6.06 -6.11 -25.31
CA ILE A 264 6.32 -7.25 -26.19
C ILE A 264 7.33 -8.14 -25.49
N ILE A 265 6.95 -9.38 -25.21
CA ILE A 265 7.86 -10.37 -24.64
C ILE A 265 8.53 -11.13 -25.76
N CYS A 266 9.85 -11.13 -25.77
CA CYS A 266 10.69 -11.84 -26.71
C CYS A 266 11.48 -12.93 -26.00
N ILE A 267 11.46 -14.14 -26.55
CA ILE A 267 12.24 -15.29 -26.06
C ILE A 267 13.15 -15.75 -27.18
N ALA A 268 14.46 -15.88 -26.89
CA ALA A 268 15.46 -16.34 -27.84
C ALA A 268 16.21 -17.56 -27.29
N LYS A 269 16.11 -18.67 -28.01
CA LYS A 269 16.85 -19.88 -27.71
C LYS A 269 18.15 -19.88 -28.51
N ASP A 270 19.28 -20.07 -27.84
CA ASP A 270 20.61 -20.20 -28.45
C ASP A 270 20.71 -21.50 -29.27
N MET A 271 20.96 -21.39 -30.55
CA MET A 271 21.08 -22.50 -31.49
C MET A 271 22.54 -22.83 -31.86
N THR A 272 23.51 -22.16 -31.22
CA THR A 272 24.95 -22.33 -31.55
C THR A 272 25.40 -23.78 -31.50
N GLY A 273 24.96 -24.52 -30.48
CA GLY A 273 25.30 -25.94 -30.35
C GLY A 273 24.65 -26.83 -31.41
N TYR A 274 23.49 -26.46 -31.91
CA TYR A 274 22.73 -27.20 -32.91
C TYR A 274 23.34 -27.06 -34.32
N VAL A 275 23.67 -25.83 -34.67
CA VAL A 275 24.35 -25.52 -35.97
C VAL A 275 25.70 -26.20 -36.04
N ARG A 276 26.51 -26.17 -35.00
CA ARG A 276 27.80 -26.87 -34.95
C ARG A 276 27.69 -28.37 -35.10
N ALA A 277 26.60 -29.00 -34.62
CA ALA A 277 26.38 -30.43 -34.72
C ALA A 277 25.98 -30.86 -36.16
N GLN A 278 25.35 -29.95 -36.92
CA GLN A 278 25.01 -30.20 -38.33
C GLN A 278 26.19 -29.96 -39.29
N GLU A 279 27.11 -29.07 -38.94
CA GLU A 279 28.33 -28.79 -39.72
C GLU A 279 29.47 -29.74 -39.42
N ALA A 280 29.39 -30.56 -38.39
CA ALA A 280 30.41 -31.59 -38.12
C ALA A 280 30.39 -32.64 -39.23
N PRO A 281 31.52 -32.88 -39.96
CA PRO A 281 31.54 -33.91 -41.00
C PRO A 281 31.24 -35.27 -40.40
N ALA A 282 30.37 -36.03 -41.09
CA ALA A 282 30.11 -37.41 -40.73
C ALA A 282 31.46 -38.16 -40.73
N LEU A 283 31.89 -38.64 -39.57
CA LEU A 283 33.02 -39.55 -39.48
C LEU A 283 32.69 -40.74 -40.35
N GLU A 284 33.31 -40.85 -41.51
CA GLU A 284 33.29 -42.03 -42.33
C GLU A 284 33.72 -43.24 -41.48
N THR A 285 32.78 -44.07 -41.12
CA THR A 285 33.06 -45.41 -40.63
C THR A 285 33.62 -46.21 -41.78
N GLY A 286 34.93 -46.09 -42.01
CA GLY A 286 35.66 -46.97 -42.88
C GLY A 286 35.66 -48.37 -42.29
N THR A 287 34.85 -49.20 -42.87
CA THR A 287 34.94 -50.69 -42.74
C THR A 287 36.10 -51.15 -43.62
N THR A 288 37.09 -51.72 -43.00
CA THR A 288 37.99 -52.71 -43.61
C THR A 288 38.00 -53.94 -42.76
#